data_e03f53dbf9dbac7f6ee972fef9b9559d
#
_entry.id   e03f53dbf9dbac7f6ee972fef9b9559d
#
_cell.length_a   1.000
_cell.length_b   1.000
_cell.length_c   1.000
_cell.angle_alpha   90.00
_cell.angle_beta   90.00
_cell.angle_gamma   90.00
#
_symmetry.space_group_name_H-M   'P 1'
#
loop_
_entity.id
_entity.type
_entity.pdbx_description
1 polymer ?
#
loop_
_entity_poly.entity_id
_entity_poly.type
_entity_poly.pdbx_seq_one_letter_code
_entity_poly.pdbx_strand_id
1 'polypeptide(L)'
;MKNPMTAKEAREMASNNQNQFVNTWAMRRVLRFIKRKASQGYYSGVVEVFKDEVELVKVNLKKLGYNATVEHDSIHERFYIEIAW
;
A
#
# COMPACT_ATOMS: atom_id res chain seq x y z
N MET A 1 28.35 12.21 -22.05
CA MET A 1 28.76 12.22 -20.65
C MET A 1 27.67 12.86 -19.81
N LYS A 2 27.29 12.18 -18.74
CA LYS A 2 26.22 12.69 -17.89
C LYS A 2 26.75 13.74 -16.94
N ASN A 3 25.98 14.79 -16.74
CA ASN A 3 26.30 15.80 -15.75
C ASN A 3 26.22 15.20 -14.34
N PRO A 4 27.00 15.72 -13.40
CA PRO A 4 26.89 15.29 -12.02
C PRO A 4 25.46 15.51 -11.51
N MET A 5 24.98 14.57 -10.71
CA MET A 5 23.67 14.67 -10.10
C MET A 5 23.61 15.86 -9.14
N THR A 6 22.59 16.68 -9.27
CA THR A 6 22.36 17.79 -8.35
C THR A 6 21.70 17.28 -7.07
N ALA A 7 21.78 18.10 -6.02
CA ALA A 7 21.09 17.76 -4.76
C ALA A 7 19.58 17.64 -4.94
N LYS A 8 19.00 18.45 -5.83
CA LYS A 8 17.58 18.37 -6.16
C LYS A 8 17.24 17.04 -6.80
N GLU A 9 18.04 16.62 -7.78
CA GLU A 9 17.84 15.33 -8.45
C GLU A 9 17.99 14.17 -7.48
N ALA A 10 18.96 14.24 -6.58
CA ALA A 10 19.14 13.21 -5.57
C ALA A 10 17.92 13.11 -4.64
N ARG A 11 17.36 14.25 -4.26
CA ARG A 11 16.15 14.26 -3.42
C ARG A 11 14.95 13.71 -4.16
N GLU A 12 14.79 14.05 -5.42
CA GLU A 12 13.71 13.52 -6.25
C GLU A 12 13.84 12.01 -6.41
N MET A 13 15.04 11.52 -6.65
CA MET A 13 15.29 10.09 -6.76
C MET A 13 15.01 9.36 -5.45
N ALA A 14 15.42 9.92 -4.32
CA ALA A 14 15.15 9.35 -3.01
C ALA A 14 13.64 9.31 -2.73
N SER A 15 12.93 10.37 -3.08
CA SER A 15 11.48 10.43 -2.94
C SER A 15 10.79 9.38 -3.83
N ASN A 16 11.23 9.24 -5.06
CA ASN A 16 10.69 8.23 -5.98
C ASN A 16 10.99 6.82 -5.49
N ASN A 17 12.18 6.60 -4.96
CA ASN A 17 12.54 5.30 -4.41
C ASN A 17 11.75 4.99 -3.14
N GLN A 18 11.46 5.98 -2.31
CA GLN A 18 10.57 5.80 -1.18
C GLN A 18 9.16 5.43 -1.63
N ASN A 19 8.68 6.07 -2.69
CA ASN A 19 7.39 5.72 -3.27
C ASN A 19 7.42 4.32 -3.89
N GLN A 20 8.54 3.91 -4.47
CA GLN A 20 8.71 2.55 -4.98
C GLN A 20 8.90 1.54 -3.85
N PHE A 21 9.53 1.96 -2.76
CA PHE A 21 9.67 1.13 -1.57
C PHE A 21 8.32 0.80 -0.97
N VAL A 22 7.37 1.64 -1.26
CA VAL A 22 5.99 1.48 -0.85
C VAL A 22 5.28 0.45 -1.72
N ASN A 23 5.79 0.17 -2.91
CA ASN A 23 5.44 -1.01 -3.68
C ASN A 23 6.19 -2.23 -3.15
N THR A 24 6.21 -2.36 -1.83
CA THR A 24 6.76 -3.51 -1.15
C THR A 24 5.88 -4.72 -1.38
N TRP A 25 6.36 -5.82 -0.90
CA TRP A 25 5.67 -7.10 -0.96
C TRP A 25 4.22 -7.01 -0.46
N ALA A 26 4.02 -6.24 0.61
CA ALA A 26 2.70 -6.03 1.19
C ALA A 26 1.74 -5.35 0.20
N MET A 27 2.20 -4.28 -0.43
CA MET A 27 1.38 -3.56 -1.41
C MET A 27 1.09 -4.40 -2.65
N ARG A 28 2.06 -5.14 -3.14
CA ARG A 28 1.84 -6.05 -4.26
C ARG A 28 0.76 -7.08 -3.96
N ARG A 29 0.81 -7.65 -2.77
CA ARG A 29 -0.17 -8.63 -2.30
C ARG A 29 -1.57 -8.00 -2.22
N VAL A 30 -1.66 -6.82 -1.64
CA VAL A 30 -2.92 -6.11 -1.47
C VAL A 30 -3.51 -5.70 -2.82
N LEU A 31 -2.69 -5.13 -3.72
CA LEU A 31 -3.16 -4.71 -5.03
C LEU A 31 -3.61 -5.92 -5.88
N ARG A 32 -2.93 -7.04 -5.74
CA ARG A 32 -3.33 -8.28 -6.41
C ARG A 32 -4.68 -8.77 -5.89
N PHE A 33 -4.89 -8.68 -4.58
CA PHE A 33 -6.17 -8.99 -3.95
C PHE A 33 -7.30 -8.10 -4.48
N ILE A 34 -7.06 -6.79 -4.56
CA ILE A 34 -8.03 -5.84 -5.09
C ILE A 34 -8.37 -6.17 -6.54
N LYS A 35 -7.36 -6.43 -7.36
CA LYS A 35 -7.55 -6.77 -8.77
C LYS A 35 -8.42 -8.02 -8.92
N ARG A 36 -8.18 -9.03 -8.09
CA ARG A 36 -8.97 -10.26 -8.10
C ARG A 36 -10.42 -9.99 -7.74
N LYS A 37 -10.66 -9.23 -6.67
CA LYS A 37 -12.01 -8.90 -6.22
C LYS A 37 -12.74 -8.03 -7.23
N ALA A 38 -12.07 -7.03 -7.78
CA ALA A 38 -12.67 -6.16 -8.79
C ALA A 38 -13.05 -6.95 -10.04
N SER A 39 -12.21 -7.89 -10.47
CA SER A 39 -12.52 -8.71 -11.64
C SER A 39 -13.69 -9.66 -11.40
N GLN A 40 -14.00 -9.96 -10.16
CA GLN A 40 -15.18 -10.75 -9.77
C GLN A 40 -16.43 -9.89 -9.58
N GLY A 41 -16.33 -8.57 -9.78
CA GLY A 41 -17.46 -7.65 -9.67
C GLY A 41 -17.65 -7.06 -8.28
N TYR A 42 -16.74 -7.26 -7.36
CA TYR A 42 -16.82 -6.67 -6.02
C TYR A 42 -16.28 -5.24 -6.02
N TYR A 43 -16.84 -4.39 -5.18
CA TYR A 43 -16.40 -3.02 -4.98
C TYR A 43 -15.66 -2.81 -3.66
N SER A 44 -15.48 -3.86 -2.89
CA SER A 44 -14.79 -3.82 -1.62
C SER A 44 -14.28 -5.21 -1.25
N GLY A 45 -13.41 -5.25 -0.27
CA GLY A 45 -12.90 -6.51 0.27
C GLY A 45 -12.13 -6.27 1.54
N VAL A 46 -11.88 -7.34 2.29
CA VAL A 46 -11.12 -7.31 3.54
C VAL A 46 -9.88 -8.17 3.36
N VAL A 47 -8.73 -7.62 3.68
CA VAL A 47 -7.45 -8.34 3.57
C VAL A 47 -6.73 -8.32 4.91
N GLU A 48 -6.13 -9.46 5.28
CA GLU A 48 -5.30 -9.53 6.47
C GLU A 48 -3.91 -9.00 6.17
N VAL A 49 -3.38 -8.20 7.09
CA VAL A 49 -2.02 -7.65 6.99
C VAL A 49 -1.28 -7.87 8.30
N PHE A 50 0.03 -7.90 8.25
CA PHE A 50 0.84 -7.96 9.45
C PHE A 50 0.83 -6.60 10.15
N LYS A 51 1.00 -6.63 11.48
CA LYS A 51 1.01 -5.42 12.30
C LYS A 51 1.95 -4.35 11.74
N ASP A 52 3.13 -4.75 11.31
CA ASP A 52 4.15 -3.83 10.80
C ASP A 52 3.77 -3.22 9.44
N GLU A 53 2.81 -3.82 8.75
CA GLU A 53 2.38 -3.39 7.41
C GLU A 53 1.17 -2.47 7.43
N VAL A 54 0.46 -2.39 8.56
CA VAL A 54 -0.83 -1.70 8.65
C VAL A 54 -0.75 -0.26 8.17
N GLU A 55 0.14 0.53 8.76
CA GLU A 55 0.25 1.94 8.41
C GLU A 55 0.73 2.14 6.97
N LEU A 56 1.71 1.36 6.57
CA LEU A 56 2.24 1.42 5.22
C LEU A 56 1.13 1.19 4.18
N VAL A 57 0.38 0.11 4.33
CA VAL A 57 -0.67 -0.27 3.40
C VAL A 57 -1.80 0.75 3.41
N LYS A 58 -2.24 1.16 4.60
CA LYS A 58 -3.32 2.13 4.77
C LYS A 58 -2.99 3.46 4.08
N VAL A 59 -1.81 4.02 4.37
CA VAL A 59 -1.39 5.30 3.81
C VAL A 59 -1.31 5.23 2.29
N ASN A 60 -0.78 4.14 1.77
CA ASN A 60 -0.60 4.00 0.34
C ASN A 60 -1.90 3.76 -0.41
N LEU A 61 -2.81 3.01 0.17
CA LEU A 61 -4.14 2.84 -0.42
C LEU A 61 -4.87 4.17 -0.49
N LYS A 62 -4.78 4.99 0.55
CA LYS A 62 -5.39 6.32 0.54
C LYS A 62 -4.79 7.21 -0.53
N LYS A 63 -3.48 7.18 -0.71
CA LYS A 63 -2.80 7.93 -1.77
C LYS A 63 -3.28 7.52 -3.16
N LEU A 64 -3.62 6.26 -3.35
CA LEU A 64 -4.12 5.74 -4.61
C LEU A 64 -5.62 5.97 -4.80
N GLY A 65 -6.29 6.58 -3.84
CA GLY A 65 -7.70 6.91 -3.94
C GLY A 65 -8.66 5.88 -3.37
N TYR A 66 -8.15 4.84 -2.71
CA TYR A 66 -9.00 3.85 -2.05
C TYR A 66 -9.45 4.34 -0.68
N ASN A 67 -10.60 3.88 -0.25
CA ASN A 67 -11.00 3.96 1.15
C ASN A 67 -10.41 2.77 1.88
N ALA A 68 -9.77 3.02 3.01
CA ALA A 68 -9.12 1.97 3.79
C ALA A 68 -9.43 2.16 5.27
N THR A 69 -10.03 1.15 5.88
CA THR A 69 -10.38 1.15 7.30
C THR A 69 -9.68 -0.02 7.97
N VAL A 70 -8.97 0.25 9.05
CA VAL A 70 -8.24 -0.78 9.80
C VAL A 70 -9.15 -1.38 10.86
N GLU A 71 -9.16 -2.70 10.92
CA GLU A 71 -9.84 -3.46 11.96
C GLU A 71 -8.82 -4.33 12.69
N HIS A 72 -8.90 -4.33 14.01
CA HIS A 72 -8.01 -5.11 14.85
C HIS A 72 -8.78 -6.16 15.63
N ASP A 73 -8.43 -7.42 15.41
CA ASP A 73 -8.93 -8.53 16.23
C ASP A 73 -7.96 -8.74 17.37
N SER A 74 -8.31 -8.21 18.55
CA SER A 74 -7.44 -8.26 19.73
C SER A 74 -7.34 -9.67 20.33
N ILE A 75 -8.31 -10.53 20.07
CA ILE A 75 -8.32 -11.90 20.59
C ILE A 75 -7.24 -12.74 19.88
N HIS A 76 -7.15 -12.61 18.56
CA HIS A 76 -6.19 -13.34 17.73
C HIS A 76 -4.98 -12.52 17.32
N GLU A 77 -4.93 -11.27 17.75
CA GLU A 77 -3.89 -10.30 17.40
C GLU A 77 -3.67 -10.19 15.89
N ARG A 78 -4.78 -10.14 15.16
CA ARG A 78 -4.76 -10.00 13.70
C ARG A 78 -5.25 -8.64 13.29
N PHE A 79 -4.68 -8.14 12.19
CA PHE A 79 -5.05 -6.85 11.63
C PHE A 79 -5.64 -7.07 10.25
N TYR A 80 -6.75 -6.40 9.99
CA TYR A 80 -7.43 -6.45 8.72
C TYR A 80 -7.61 -5.04 8.19
N ILE A 81 -7.57 -4.89 6.88
CA ILE A 81 -7.91 -3.64 6.22
C ILE A 81 -9.11 -3.88 5.32
N GLU A 82 -10.18 -3.17 5.59
CA GLU A 82 -11.33 -3.12 4.70
C GLU A 82 -11.06 -2.06 3.65
N ILE A 83 -11.09 -2.46 2.39
CA ILE A 83 -10.74 -1.62 1.26
C ILE A 83 -11.96 -1.49 0.36
N ALA A 84 -12.28 -0.25 -0.03
CA ALA A 84 -13.36 0.04 -0.96
C ALA A 84 -12.84 0.87 -2.13
N TRP A 85 -13.38 0.61 -3.29
CA TRP A 85 -13.01 1.31 -4.52
C TRP A 85 -14.19 1.68 -5.41
#